data_dd91c5f61a6798a4c4cd900ad5674a32
#
_entry.id   dd91c5f61a6798a4c4cd900ad5674a32
#
_cell.length_a   1.000
_cell.length_b   1.000
_cell.length_c   1.000
_cell.angle_alpha   90.00
_cell.angle_beta   90.00
_cell.angle_gamma   90.00
#
_symmetry.space_group_name_H-M   'P 1'
#
loop_
_entity.id
_entity.type
_entity.pdbx_description
1 polymer ?
#
loop_
_entity_poly.entity_id
_entity_poly.type
_entity_poly.pdbx_seq_one_letter_code
_entity_poly.pdbx_strand_id
1 'polypeptide(L)'
;TDIFPEIIASKVGISIGSHVLMDKALVESIEFFCKKYNAIVFCDHTSGYYGKYKVVGALIGSQKSLDLHSIEPELVLHIGEVSGDYPSARFYKGEVWRISEDGNLRDTFGKLSHLFEVEPKFFFDFYNKQTGTISREQSYHQTVQSLDSELRSKFPEVPFSNVWVAQQVI
;
A
#
# COMPACT_ATOMS: atom_id res chain seq x y z
N THR A 1 -12.40 25.62 3.91
CA THR A 1 -11.08 25.25 3.39
C THR A 1 -11.02 23.74 3.48
N ASP A 2 -11.35 23.05 2.40
CA ASP A 2 -11.43 21.59 2.38
C ASP A 2 -10.03 21.01 2.28
N ILE A 3 -9.47 20.70 3.44
CA ILE A 3 -8.11 20.19 3.57
C ILE A 3 -8.07 18.69 3.20
N PHE A 4 -9.19 17.99 3.31
CA PHE A 4 -9.30 16.56 3.05
C PHE A 4 -10.34 16.29 1.95
N PRO A 5 -9.90 16.03 0.70
CA PRO A 5 -10.82 15.74 -0.41
C PRO A 5 -11.51 14.38 -0.22
N GLU A 6 -12.67 14.21 -0.84
CA GLU A 6 -13.36 12.92 -0.86
C GLU A 6 -12.57 11.87 -1.65
N ILE A 7 -12.46 10.67 -1.12
CA ILE A 7 -11.85 9.54 -1.84
C ILE A 7 -12.92 8.91 -2.73
N ILE A 8 -12.88 9.21 -4.03
CA ILE A 8 -13.79 8.66 -5.04
C ILE A 8 -13.22 7.46 -5.78
N ALA A 9 -11.91 7.23 -5.68
CA ALA A 9 -11.22 6.12 -6.33
C ALA A 9 -11.79 4.76 -5.93
N SER A 10 -12.03 3.87 -6.87
CA SER A 10 -12.56 2.51 -6.62
C SER A 10 -11.46 1.53 -6.19
N LYS A 11 -10.23 1.78 -6.60
CA LYS A 11 -9.03 0.99 -6.26
C LYS A 11 -8.05 1.87 -5.50
N VAL A 12 -7.90 1.62 -4.21
CA VAL A 12 -6.99 2.39 -3.35
C VAL A 12 -5.83 1.51 -2.91
N GLY A 13 -4.61 1.96 -3.19
CA GLY A 13 -3.38 1.35 -2.69
C GLY A 13 -2.77 2.21 -1.59
N ILE A 14 -2.27 1.60 -0.54
CA ILE A 14 -1.44 2.26 0.47
C ILE A 14 -0.02 1.78 0.25
N SER A 15 0.86 2.67 -0.20
CA SER A 15 2.28 2.37 -0.37
C SER A 15 3.03 2.80 0.88
N ILE A 16 3.58 1.84 1.60
CA ILE A 16 4.39 2.12 2.79
C ILE A 16 5.85 1.89 2.44
N GLY A 17 6.60 2.96 2.33
CA GLY A 17 8.05 2.92 2.20
C GLY A 17 8.74 2.58 3.53
N SER A 18 10.00 2.97 3.67
CA SER A 18 10.72 2.76 4.93
C SER A 18 10.04 3.50 6.09
N HIS A 19 9.71 2.78 7.13
CA HIS A 19 8.98 3.30 8.29
C HIS A 19 9.41 2.54 9.56
N VAL A 20 9.33 3.20 10.70
CA VAL A 20 9.49 2.52 12.00
C VAL A 20 8.39 1.49 12.19
N LEU A 21 8.61 0.51 13.07
CA LEU A 21 7.56 -0.46 13.41
C LEU A 21 6.32 0.28 13.89
N MET A 22 5.21 0.06 13.19
CA MET A 22 3.94 0.72 13.50
C MET A 22 3.36 0.18 14.80
N ASP A 23 2.80 1.06 15.61
CA ASP A 23 2.06 0.64 16.79
C ASP A 23 0.72 -0.02 16.39
N LYS A 24 0.14 -0.73 17.36
CA LYS A 24 -1.11 -1.45 17.15
C LYS A 24 -2.26 -0.51 16.74
N ALA A 25 -2.31 0.69 17.29
CA ALA A 25 -3.40 1.63 17.04
C ALA A 25 -3.36 2.15 15.59
N LEU A 26 -2.18 2.42 15.04
CA LEU A 26 -2.02 2.81 13.64
C LEU A 26 -2.38 1.63 12.71
N VAL A 27 -1.90 0.42 13.02
CA VAL A 27 -2.21 -0.77 12.22
C VAL A 27 -3.72 -1.01 12.18
N GLU A 28 -4.43 -0.95 13.32
CA GLU A 28 -5.89 -1.10 13.39
C GLU A 28 -6.62 -0.01 12.60
N SER A 29 -6.15 1.24 12.65
CA SER A 29 -6.73 2.34 11.88
C SER A 29 -6.57 2.12 10.38
N ILE A 30 -5.39 1.67 9.92
CA ILE A 30 -5.15 1.30 8.52
C ILE A 30 -6.06 0.12 8.10
N GLU A 31 -6.18 -0.91 8.93
CA GLU A 31 -7.03 -2.07 8.62
C GLU A 31 -8.51 -1.69 8.49
N PHE A 32 -9.00 -0.80 9.37
CA PHE A 32 -10.37 -0.30 9.26
C PHE A 32 -10.57 0.49 7.97
N PHE A 33 -9.59 1.34 7.61
CA PHE A 33 -9.59 2.06 6.35
C PHE A 33 -9.60 1.09 5.16
N CYS A 34 -8.74 0.08 5.14
CA CYS A 34 -8.69 -0.92 4.07
C CYS A 34 -10.04 -1.63 3.89
N LYS A 35 -10.69 -2.01 4.99
CA LYS A 35 -12.02 -2.62 4.95
C LYS A 35 -13.07 -1.67 4.37
N LYS A 36 -13.03 -0.38 4.76
CA LYS A 36 -14.02 0.63 4.35
C LYS A 36 -13.84 1.06 2.91
N TYR A 37 -12.59 1.25 2.48
CA TYR A 37 -12.25 1.78 1.14
C TYR A 37 -11.81 0.72 0.15
N ASN A 38 -11.94 -0.58 0.49
CA ASN A 38 -11.47 -1.70 -0.35
C ASN A 38 -10.00 -1.54 -0.75
N ALA A 39 -9.17 -1.09 0.21
CA ALA A 39 -7.78 -0.78 -0.02
C ALA A 39 -6.86 -1.97 0.29
N ILE A 40 -5.66 -1.96 -0.28
CA ILE A 40 -4.58 -2.91 -0.03
C ILE A 40 -3.31 -2.18 0.39
N VAL A 41 -2.45 -2.83 1.15
CA VAL A 41 -1.20 -2.24 1.66
C VAL A 41 -0.01 -2.89 0.97
N PHE A 42 0.69 -2.12 0.14
CA PHE A 42 1.92 -2.52 -0.52
C PHE A 42 3.11 -2.20 0.38
N CYS A 43 3.84 -3.22 0.76
CA CYS A 43 4.95 -3.14 1.69
C CYS A 43 6.21 -3.79 1.13
N ASP A 44 7.33 -3.40 1.72
CA ASP A 44 8.58 -4.16 1.68
C ASP A 44 9.02 -4.54 3.10
N HIS A 45 10.24 -5.05 3.25
CA HIS A 45 10.80 -5.47 4.54
C HIS A 45 11.10 -4.29 5.50
N THR A 46 11.10 -3.04 5.00
CA THR A 46 11.40 -1.83 5.80
C THR A 46 10.15 -1.08 6.23
N SER A 47 8.96 -1.51 5.79
CA SER A 47 7.71 -0.74 5.93
C SER A 47 7.13 -0.70 7.35
N GLY A 48 7.59 -1.55 8.26
CA GLY A 48 7.12 -1.57 9.66
C GLY A 48 5.64 -1.95 9.86
N TYR A 49 4.90 -2.27 8.80
CA TYR A 49 3.50 -2.68 8.84
C TYR A 49 3.37 -4.21 8.86
N TYR A 50 2.52 -4.73 9.75
CA TYR A 50 2.31 -6.17 9.94
C TYR A 50 0.84 -6.60 9.89
N GLY A 51 -0.05 -5.71 9.43
CA GLY A 51 -1.50 -5.98 9.34
C GLY A 51 -1.88 -6.93 8.20
N LYS A 52 -3.11 -7.40 8.23
CA LYS A 52 -3.64 -8.47 7.34
C LYS A 52 -3.82 -8.06 5.86
N TYR A 53 -3.78 -6.77 5.56
CA TYR A 53 -3.91 -6.27 4.18
C TYR A 53 -2.56 -6.12 3.48
N LYS A 54 -1.48 -6.62 4.09
CA LYS A 54 -0.12 -6.58 3.55
C LYS A 54 0.01 -7.45 2.31
N VAL A 55 0.64 -6.90 1.26
CA VAL A 55 1.19 -7.62 0.11
C VAL A 55 2.58 -7.08 -0.20
N VAL A 56 3.40 -7.91 -0.86
CA VAL A 56 4.75 -7.48 -1.27
C VAL A 56 4.70 -6.88 -2.66
N GLY A 57 4.69 -5.55 -2.73
CA GLY A 57 4.62 -4.80 -3.98
C GLY A 57 5.73 -5.17 -4.95
N ALA A 58 6.97 -5.31 -4.47
CA ALA A 58 8.12 -5.71 -5.27
C ALA A 58 7.95 -7.06 -5.96
N LEU A 59 7.34 -8.05 -5.28
CA LEU A 59 7.09 -9.36 -5.85
C LEU A 59 6.19 -9.26 -7.09
N ILE A 60 5.08 -8.52 -6.95
CA ILE A 60 4.11 -8.31 -8.02
C ILE A 60 4.74 -7.50 -9.16
N GLY A 61 5.36 -6.37 -8.83
CA GLY A 61 5.95 -5.45 -9.79
C GLY A 61 7.13 -6.04 -10.59
N SER A 62 7.81 -7.05 -10.05
CA SER A 62 8.93 -7.72 -10.73
C SER A 62 8.48 -8.68 -11.83
N GLN A 63 7.21 -9.07 -11.90
CA GLN A 63 6.69 -10.01 -12.87
C GLN A 63 6.51 -9.35 -14.24
N LYS A 64 7.50 -9.49 -15.14
CA LYS A 64 7.52 -8.81 -16.45
C LYS A 64 6.38 -9.20 -17.39
N SER A 65 5.92 -10.44 -17.30
CA SER A 65 4.85 -11.00 -18.15
C SER A 65 3.44 -10.79 -17.60
N LEU A 66 3.31 -10.23 -16.40
CA LEU A 66 2.01 -10.04 -15.76
C LEU A 66 1.33 -8.78 -16.29
N ASP A 67 0.08 -8.90 -16.68
CA ASP A 67 -0.79 -7.75 -16.91
C ASP A 67 -1.21 -7.16 -15.56
N LEU A 68 -0.76 -5.95 -15.29
CA LEU A 68 -0.98 -5.26 -14.01
C LEU A 68 -2.24 -4.38 -14.00
N HIS A 69 -2.93 -4.20 -15.12
CA HIS A 69 -4.07 -3.27 -15.22
C HIS A 69 -5.18 -3.56 -14.22
N SER A 70 -5.44 -4.84 -13.94
CA SER A 70 -6.49 -5.23 -12.98
C SER A 70 -6.17 -4.80 -11.54
N ILE A 71 -4.89 -4.63 -11.21
CA ILE A 71 -4.39 -4.30 -9.87
C ILE A 71 -3.80 -2.89 -9.74
N GLU A 72 -3.77 -2.12 -10.82
CA GLU A 72 -3.32 -0.72 -10.77
C GLU A 72 -4.26 0.10 -9.87
N PRO A 73 -3.77 0.69 -8.77
CA PRO A 73 -4.59 1.57 -7.95
C PRO A 73 -4.86 2.90 -8.69
N GLU A 74 -6.07 3.40 -8.55
CA GLU A 74 -6.47 4.73 -9.04
C GLU A 74 -5.96 5.84 -8.11
N LEU A 75 -5.85 5.52 -6.82
CA LEU A 75 -5.26 6.38 -5.79
C LEU A 75 -4.23 5.61 -4.99
N VAL A 76 -3.06 6.19 -4.82
CA VAL A 76 -1.99 5.69 -3.93
C VAL A 76 -1.82 6.63 -2.75
N LEU A 77 -2.04 6.13 -1.55
CA LEU A 77 -1.68 6.80 -0.31
C LEU A 77 -0.24 6.43 0.05
N HIS A 78 0.67 7.39 0.01
CA HIS A 78 2.09 7.14 0.26
C HIS A 78 2.50 7.60 1.66
N ILE A 79 3.05 6.68 2.45
CA ILE A 79 3.54 6.90 3.82
C ILE A 79 5.00 6.46 3.91
N GLY A 80 5.73 7.08 4.79
CA GLY A 80 7.12 6.73 5.07
C GLY A 80 8.11 7.28 4.04
N GLU A 81 9.35 6.83 4.16
CA GLU A 81 10.45 7.30 3.34
C GLU A 81 10.63 6.43 2.09
N VAL A 82 11.42 6.92 1.16
CA VAL A 82 11.77 6.15 -0.05
C VAL A 82 12.45 4.85 0.37
N SER A 83 11.94 3.75 -0.14
CA SER A 83 12.56 2.43 0.00
C SER A 83 13.18 1.98 -1.32
N GLY A 84 13.90 0.87 -1.30
CA GLY A 84 14.47 0.26 -2.51
C GLY A 84 13.44 -0.46 -3.40
N ASP A 85 12.16 -0.35 -3.12
CA ASP A 85 11.09 -1.02 -3.88
C ASP A 85 10.73 -0.27 -5.19
N TYR A 86 11.66 -0.25 -6.13
CA TYR A 86 11.40 0.27 -7.47
C TYR A 86 10.38 -0.54 -8.31
N PRO A 87 10.28 -1.89 -8.18
CA PRO A 87 9.33 -2.65 -8.97
C PRO A 87 7.87 -2.25 -8.75
N SER A 88 7.49 -1.83 -7.55
CA SER A 88 6.12 -1.39 -7.25
C SER A 88 5.70 -0.16 -8.07
N ALA A 89 6.64 0.71 -8.43
CA ALA A 89 6.35 1.90 -9.26
C ALA A 89 5.77 1.55 -10.64
N ARG A 90 5.93 0.31 -11.12
CA ARG A 90 5.38 -0.13 -12.41
C ARG A 90 3.86 -0.05 -12.47
N PHE A 91 3.17 -0.28 -11.37
CA PHE A 91 1.71 -0.27 -11.32
C PHE A 91 1.11 0.91 -10.55
N TYR A 92 1.92 1.82 -10.00
CA TYR A 92 1.42 3.06 -9.42
C TYR A 92 1.16 4.09 -10.53
N LYS A 93 0.03 3.92 -11.23
CA LYS A 93 -0.36 4.78 -12.38
C LYS A 93 -1.34 5.88 -12.00
N GLY A 94 -2.04 5.70 -10.91
CA GLY A 94 -3.01 6.65 -10.38
C GLY A 94 -2.40 7.88 -9.71
N GLU A 95 -3.27 8.66 -9.15
CA GLU A 95 -2.96 9.83 -8.34
C GLU A 95 -2.24 9.41 -7.04
N VAL A 96 -1.30 10.22 -6.57
CA VAL A 96 -0.56 9.97 -5.33
C VAL A 96 -0.87 11.06 -4.31
N TRP A 97 -1.28 10.64 -3.12
CA TRP A 97 -1.41 11.48 -1.95
C TRP A 97 -0.33 11.10 -0.93
N ARG A 98 0.53 12.04 -0.59
CA ARG A 98 1.55 11.81 0.43
C ARG A 98 1.04 12.24 1.81
N ILE A 99 1.19 11.35 2.78
CA ILE A 99 0.92 11.62 4.19
C ILE A 99 2.27 11.62 4.92
N SER A 100 2.64 12.74 5.53
CA SER A 100 3.93 12.91 6.16
C SER A 100 3.87 13.99 7.24
N GLU A 101 4.38 13.68 8.43
CA GLU A 101 4.40 14.62 9.55
C GLU A 101 5.30 15.84 9.30
N ASP A 102 6.32 15.68 8.48
CA ASP A 102 7.30 16.73 8.16
C ASP A 102 6.85 17.70 7.07
N GLY A 103 5.73 17.42 6.39
CA GLY A 103 5.20 18.24 5.30
C GLY A 103 6.15 18.39 4.10
N ASN A 104 7.23 17.62 4.03
CA ASN A 104 8.18 17.71 2.93
C ASN A 104 7.61 17.23 1.61
N LEU A 105 7.69 18.09 0.60
CA LEU A 105 7.26 17.76 -0.76
C LEU A 105 8.24 16.74 -1.38
N ARG A 106 7.77 15.50 -1.53
CA ARG A 106 8.52 14.41 -2.17
C ARG A 106 7.63 13.68 -3.14
N ASP A 107 7.85 13.89 -4.42
CA ASP A 107 7.10 13.22 -5.49
C ASP A 107 7.87 12.01 -6.01
N THR A 108 7.92 10.94 -5.22
CA THR A 108 8.66 9.72 -5.52
C THR A 108 8.17 9.04 -6.82
N PHE A 109 6.89 9.19 -7.14
CA PHE A 109 6.28 8.48 -8.27
C PHE A 109 5.96 9.41 -9.46
N GLY A 110 6.27 10.71 -9.39
CA GLY A 110 5.96 11.68 -10.42
C GLY A 110 4.46 11.95 -10.61
N LYS A 111 3.65 11.76 -9.56
CA LYS A 111 2.18 11.81 -9.60
C LYS A 111 1.54 12.42 -8.35
N LEU A 112 2.33 13.11 -7.56
CA LEU A 112 1.87 13.73 -6.33
C LEU A 112 0.85 14.84 -6.64
N SER A 113 -0.34 14.69 -6.11
CA SER A 113 -1.41 15.71 -6.22
C SER A 113 -1.74 16.36 -4.89
N HIS A 114 -1.59 15.63 -3.78
CA HIS A 114 -1.87 16.16 -2.43
C HIS A 114 -0.77 15.78 -1.45
N LEU A 115 -0.46 16.72 -0.57
CA LEU A 115 0.44 16.52 0.56
C LEU A 115 -0.30 16.87 1.84
N PHE A 116 -0.37 15.92 2.75
CA PHE A 116 -0.98 16.08 4.07
C PHE A 116 0.11 16.11 5.13
N GLU A 117 0.32 17.28 5.74
CA GLU A 117 1.22 17.46 6.87
C GLU A 117 0.50 17.06 8.16
N VAL A 118 0.36 15.76 8.35
CA VAL A 118 -0.32 15.17 9.51
C VAL A 118 0.29 13.81 9.86
N GLU A 119 0.08 13.38 11.10
CA GLU A 119 0.37 12.01 11.50
C GLU A 119 -0.48 11.01 10.69
N PRO A 120 0.11 9.89 10.20
CA PRO A 120 -0.63 8.87 9.46
C PRO A 120 -1.89 8.39 10.17
N LYS A 121 -1.82 8.18 11.49
CA LYS A 121 -2.99 7.77 12.28
C LYS A 121 -4.12 8.78 12.22
N PHE A 122 -3.82 10.08 12.32
CA PHE A 122 -4.84 11.13 12.20
C PHE A 122 -5.54 11.11 10.85
N PHE A 123 -4.76 10.93 9.76
CA PHE A 123 -5.30 10.83 8.41
C PHE A 123 -6.29 9.67 8.28
N PHE A 124 -5.90 8.46 8.68
CA PHE A 124 -6.78 7.30 8.58
C PHE A 124 -8.00 7.42 9.48
N ASP A 125 -7.85 7.89 10.73
CA ASP A 125 -8.96 8.10 11.65
C ASP A 125 -9.97 9.12 11.12
N PHE A 126 -9.50 10.18 10.43
CA PHE A 126 -10.38 11.15 9.77
C PHE A 126 -11.26 10.47 8.73
N TYR A 127 -10.68 9.73 7.78
CA TYR A 127 -11.46 9.04 6.75
C TYR A 127 -12.31 7.90 7.30
N ASN A 128 -11.86 7.25 8.34
CA ASN A 128 -12.64 6.21 9.02
C ASN A 128 -13.96 6.73 9.63
N LYS A 129 -13.97 7.98 10.09
CA LYS A 129 -15.16 8.65 10.67
C LYS A 129 -16.13 9.21 9.63
N GLN A 130 -15.72 9.38 8.36
CA GLN A 130 -16.61 9.90 7.33
C GLN A 130 -17.84 9.01 7.17
N THR A 131 -19.02 9.62 7.11
CA THR A 131 -20.27 8.92 6.83
C THR A 131 -20.43 8.79 5.33
N GLY A 132 -20.45 7.60 4.84
CA GLY A 132 -20.62 7.30 3.41
C GLY A 132 -19.93 5.98 3.12
N THR A 133 -20.71 4.90 3.09
CA THR A 133 -20.21 3.64 2.56
C THR A 133 -20.27 3.77 1.05
N ILE A 134 -19.17 4.04 0.40
CA ILE A 134 -19.07 3.79 -1.03
C ILE A 134 -19.18 2.27 -1.11
N SER A 135 -20.33 1.78 -1.62
CA SER A 135 -20.48 0.36 -1.94
C SER A 135 -19.51 0.05 -3.07
N ARG A 136 -18.29 -0.30 -2.69
CA ARG A 136 -17.26 -0.75 -3.62
C ARG A 136 -17.37 -2.25 -3.70
N GLU A 137 -17.31 -2.79 -4.91
CA GLU A 137 -17.14 -4.23 -5.06
C GLU A 137 -15.91 -4.64 -4.24
N GLN A 138 -16.11 -5.51 -3.26
CA GLN A 138 -15.06 -5.93 -2.31
C GLN A 138 -13.96 -6.79 -2.98
N SER A 139 -13.81 -6.66 -4.29
CA SER A 139 -12.96 -7.53 -5.08
C SER A 139 -11.51 -7.07 -5.18
N TYR A 140 -11.22 -5.77 -5.05
CA TYR A 140 -9.87 -5.27 -5.36
C TYR A 140 -8.80 -5.82 -4.41
N HIS A 141 -8.97 -5.66 -3.09
CA HIS A 141 -7.97 -6.17 -2.15
C HIS A 141 -7.86 -7.71 -2.22
N GLN A 142 -8.99 -8.42 -2.44
CA GLN A 142 -8.99 -9.87 -2.61
C GLN A 142 -8.23 -10.28 -3.87
N THR A 143 -8.43 -9.57 -4.98
CA THR A 143 -7.72 -9.81 -6.24
C THR A 143 -6.21 -9.67 -6.05
N VAL A 144 -5.76 -8.61 -5.41
CA VAL A 144 -4.32 -8.37 -5.18
C VAL A 144 -3.73 -9.39 -4.19
N GLN A 145 -4.45 -9.72 -3.12
CA GLN A 145 -4.00 -10.75 -2.16
C GLN A 145 -3.94 -12.15 -2.78
N SER A 146 -4.91 -12.48 -3.63
CA SER A 146 -4.90 -13.76 -4.36
C SER A 146 -3.71 -13.86 -5.30
N LEU A 147 -3.40 -12.76 -6.01
CA LEU A 147 -2.22 -12.69 -6.88
C LEU A 147 -0.92 -12.82 -6.08
N ASP A 148 -0.76 -12.11 -4.97
CA ASP A 148 0.43 -12.25 -4.10
C ASP A 148 0.60 -13.69 -3.61
N SER A 149 -0.50 -14.32 -3.18
CA SER A 149 -0.49 -15.71 -2.72
C SER A 149 -0.15 -16.69 -3.84
N GLU A 150 -0.68 -16.48 -5.04
CA GLU A 150 -0.36 -17.28 -6.22
C GLU A 150 1.13 -17.17 -6.58
N LEU A 151 1.68 -15.96 -6.58
CA LEU A 151 3.09 -15.74 -6.89
C LEU A 151 3.99 -16.41 -5.84
N ARG A 152 3.63 -16.32 -4.55
CA ARG A 152 4.37 -16.99 -3.47
C ARG A 152 4.33 -18.51 -3.60
N SER A 153 3.19 -19.08 -4.02
CA SER A 153 3.07 -20.53 -4.20
C SER A 153 3.96 -21.09 -5.33
N LYS A 154 4.41 -20.22 -6.23
CA LYS A 154 5.33 -20.58 -7.33
C LYS A 154 6.81 -20.51 -6.96
N PHE A 155 7.14 -20.09 -5.74
CA PHE A 155 8.52 -20.09 -5.31
C PHE A 155 9.06 -21.54 -5.23
N PRO A 156 10.17 -21.82 -5.91
CA PRO A 156 10.76 -23.15 -5.84
C PRO A 156 11.30 -23.43 -4.43
N GLU A 157 11.28 -24.68 -4.03
CA GLU A 157 12.10 -25.11 -2.89
C GLU A 157 13.58 -24.91 -3.23
N VAL A 158 14.29 -24.18 -2.38
CA VAL A 158 15.71 -23.94 -2.57
C VAL A 158 16.49 -24.50 -1.37
N PRO A 159 17.71 -25.03 -1.59
CA PRO A 159 18.56 -25.50 -0.50
C PRO A 159 18.94 -24.31 0.40
N PHE A 160 19.40 -24.60 1.61
CA PHE A 160 19.87 -23.59 2.54
C PHE A 160 20.88 -22.65 1.87
N SER A 161 20.49 -21.39 1.76
CA SER A 161 21.21 -20.34 1.02
C SER A 161 20.67 -18.97 1.44
N ASN A 162 21.28 -17.89 0.98
CA ASN A 162 20.76 -16.53 1.17
C ASN A 162 19.33 -16.39 0.61
N VAL A 163 19.01 -17.05 -0.49
CA VAL A 163 17.66 -17.06 -1.07
C VAL A 163 16.68 -17.78 -0.15
N TRP A 164 17.08 -18.94 0.40
CA TRP A 164 16.26 -19.66 1.37
C TRP A 164 15.98 -18.81 2.63
N VAL A 165 17.01 -18.14 3.16
CA VAL A 165 16.84 -17.24 4.32
C VAL A 165 15.85 -16.12 3.97
N ALA A 166 15.97 -15.49 2.81
CA ALA A 166 15.05 -14.45 2.37
C ALA A 166 13.60 -14.96 2.28
N GLN A 167 13.38 -16.21 1.82
CA GLN A 167 12.05 -16.82 1.80
C GLN A 167 11.42 -17.03 3.18
N GLN A 168 12.24 -17.17 4.24
CA GLN A 168 11.74 -17.41 5.60
C GLN A 168 11.33 -16.12 6.33
N VAL A 169 11.76 -14.96 5.85
CA VAL A 169 11.50 -13.66 6.51
C VAL A 169 10.50 -12.76 5.78
N ILE A 170 9.99 -13.19 4.64
CA ILE A 170 8.94 -12.51 3.88
C ILE A 170 7.56 -13.03 4.31
#